data_40d73c91b666d774fe11ed96768975d7
#
_entry.id   40d73c91b666d774fe11ed96768975d7
#
_cell.length_a   1.000
_cell.length_b   1.000
_cell.length_c   1.000
_cell.angle_alpha   90.00
_cell.angle_beta   90.00
_cell.angle_gamma   90.00
#
_symmetry.space_group_name_H-M   'P 1'
#
loop_
_entity.id
_entity.type
_entity.pdbx_description
1 polymer ?
#
loop_
_entity_poly.entity_id
_entity_poly.type
_entity_poly.pdbx_seq_one_letter_code
_entity_poly.pdbx_strand_id
1 'polypeptide(L)'
;MALLCLALPFTLLMGTAYAASPLLRRGSRGADVKQLQGNLIYLGYLNDVADGIFGAKTEAAVRRYQSRNGLAADGIVGAQTRAKLTKEVLLLNQILDTARSYLGLAYQSGGTSPQTGFDCSGFTQYVFARAGISIPRVSRDQASAGVAVPYSQLRPGDLVCFNSPVSHVGIYLGGGKFIHSPKPGDRVKITELKYMDLTAIRRFTGVLVG
;
A
#
# COMPACT_ATOMS: atom_id res chain seq x y z
N MET A 1 -13.82 -12.54 64.94
CA MET A 1 -13.04 -11.95 63.84
C MET A 1 -13.97 -11.79 62.66
N ALA A 2 -14.43 -10.57 62.42
CA ALA A 2 -15.36 -10.27 61.32
C ALA A 2 -14.53 -9.71 60.14
N LEU A 3 -14.60 -10.40 59.00
CA LEU A 3 -13.94 -9.97 57.73
C LEU A 3 -14.84 -8.93 57.04
N LEU A 4 -14.34 -7.71 57.00
CA LEU A 4 -14.99 -6.59 56.34
C LEU A 4 -14.62 -6.64 54.84
N CYS A 5 -15.58 -7.06 53.98
CA CYS A 5 -15.44 -6.96 52.53
C CYS A 5 -15.66 -5.50 52.09
N LEU A 6 -14.60 -4.79 51.74
CA LEU A 6 -14.68 -3.50 51.03
C LEU A 6 -15.02 -3.75 49.57
N ALA A 7 -16.24 -3.43 49.19
CA ALA A 7 -16.63 -3.33 47.79
C ALA A 7 -16.12 -2.00 47.23
N LEU A 8 -15.15 -2.05 46.30
CA LEU A 8 -14.72 -0.90 45.51
C LEU A 8 -15.80 -0.53 44.49
N PRO A 9 -16.16 0.74 44.33
CA PRO A 9 -17.11 1.15 43.31
C PRO A 9 -16.48 1.00 41.93
N PHE A 10 -17.13 0.22 41.08
CA PHE A 10 -16.84 0.10 39.64
C PHE A 10 -17.24 1.43 38.99
N THR A 11 -16.30 2.36 38.86
CA THR A 11 -16.48 3.57 38.06
C THR A 11 -16.54 3.18 36.58
N LEU A 12 -17.75 3.19 36.05
CA LEU A 12 -18.06 3.07 34.63
C LEU A 12 -17.30 4.24 33.90
N LEU A 13 -16.17 3.95 33.30
CA LEU A 13 -15.56 4.89 32.37
C LEU A 13 -16.54 5.09 31.21
N MET A 14 -17.24 6.22 31.24
CA MET A 14 -18.03 6.72 30.14
C MET A 14 -17.08 6.81 28.93
N GLY A 15 -17.34 5.94 27.94
CA GLY A 15 -16.63 5.97 26.67
C GLY A 15 -16.71 7.37 26.09
N THR A 16 -15.56 8.00 25.88
CA THR A 16 -15.48 9.24 25.09
C THR A 16 -16.16 8.95 23.78
N ALA A 17 -17.28 9.60 23.52
CA ALA A 17 -17.96 9.58 22.24
C ALA A 17 -16.91 9.97 21.19
N TYR A 18 -16.53 9.03 20.35
CA TYR A 18 -15.64 9.28 19.24
C TYR A 18 -16.38 10.26 18.34
N ALA A 19 -16.03 11.55 18.43
CA ALA A 19 -16.65 12.58 17.63
C ALA A 19 -16.55 12.13 16.17
N ALA A 20 -17.68 11.96 15.51
CA ALA A 20 -17.71 11.53 14.12
C ALA A 20 -16.87 12.50 13.31
N SER A 21 -15.79 12.00 12.71
CA SER A 21 -14.88 12.84 11.91
C SER A 21 -15.71 13.62 10.88
N PRO A 22 -15.52 14.94 10.76
CA PRO A 22 -16.35 15.77 9.91
C PRO A 22 -16.29 15.32 8.45
N LEU A 23 -17.40 15.47 7.73
CA LEU A 23 -17.45 15.26 6.29
C LEU A 23 -16.49 16.25 5.60
N LEU A 24 -15.62 15.74 4.71
CA LEU A 24 -14.78 16.60 3.89
C LEU A 24 -15.36 16.68 2.48
N ARG A 25 -15.49 17.89 1.98
CA ARG A 25 -16.05 18.19 0.67
C ARG A 25 -15.45 19.48 0.12
N ARG A 26 -15.74 19.82 -1.11
CA ARG A 26 -15.29 21.05 -1.72
C ARG A 26 -15.56 22.26 -0.81
N GLY A 27 -14.54 23.06 -0.58
CA GLY A 27 -14.55 24.20 0.36
C GLY A 27 -14.04 23.86 1.76
N SER A 28 -13.96 22.59 2.17
CA SER A 28 -13.32 22.19 3.45
C SER A 28 -11.85 22.60 3.46
N ARG A 29 -11.34 22.94 4.65
CA ARG A 29 -9.95 23.36 4.87
C ARG A 29 -9.39 22.77 6.16
N GLY A 30 -8.06 22.69 6.27
CA GLY A 30 -7.35 22.31 7.49
C GLY A 30 -6.58 21.00 7.40
N ALA A 31 -6.15 20.51 8.58
CA ALA A 31 -5.25 19.36 8.70
C ALA A 31 -5.86 18.06 8.13
N ASP A 32 -7.15 17.82 8.34
CA ASP A 32 -7.86 16.65 7.81
C ASP A 32 -7.86 16.61 6.28
N VAL A 33 -8.01 17.79 5.63
CA VAL A 33 -7.93 17.91 4.17
C VAL A 33 -6.50 17.65 3.70
N LYS A 34 -5.50 18.20 4.39
CA LYS A 34 -4.09 17.97 4.07
C LYS A 34 -3.71 16.50 4.18
N GLN A 35 -4.19 15.81 5.21
CA GLN A 35 -3.99 14.37 5.38
C GLN A 35 -4.68 13.57 4.26
N LEU A 36 -5.93 13.90 3.93
CA LEU A 36 -6.65 13.29 2.80
C LEU A 36 -5.88 13.44 1.50
N GLN A 37 -5.41 14.66 1.19
CA GLN A 37 -4.61 14.92 -0.01
C GLN A 37 -3.32 14.10 -0.01
N GLY A 38 -2.60 14.05 1.11
CA GLY A 38 -1.40 13.22 1.25
C GLY A 38 -1.68 11.75 0.95
N ASN A 39 -2.77 11.19 1.48
CA ASN A 39 -3.19 9.82 1.21
C ASN A 39 -3.54 9.61 -0.27
N LEU A 40 -4.27 10.54 -0.90
CA LEU A 40 -4.62 10.46 -2.31
C LEU A 40 -3.40 10.59 -3.24
N ILE A 41 -2.42 11.41 -2.87
CA ILE A 41 -1.12 11.52 -3.57
C ILE A 41 -0.37 10.19 -3.44
N TYR A 42 -0.25 9.67 -2.22
CA TYR A 42 0.44 8.42 -1.93
C TYR A 42 -0.15 7.22 -2.69
N LEU A 43 -1.47 7.19 -2.82
CA LEU A 43 -2.18 6.17 -3.59
C LEU A 43 -2.27 6.48 -5.09
N GLY A 44 -1.69 7.59 -5.58
CA GLY A 44 -1.64 7.96 -6.99
C GLY A 44 -2.95 8.48 -7.58
N TYR A 45 -3.89 8.93 -6.73
CA TYR A 45 -5.15 9.52 -7.19
C TYR A 45 -5.09 11.04 -7.35
N LEU A 46 -4.18 11.72 -6.65
CA LEU A 46 -4.00 13.16 -6.73
C LEU A 46 -2.55 13.47 -7.17
N ASN A 47 -2.42 14.26 -8.24
CA ASN A 47 -1.15 14.84 -8.67
C ASN A 47 -1.20 16.33 -8.41
N ASP A 48 -0.94 16.70 -7.16
CA ASP A 48 -0.92 18.08 -6.67
C ASP A 48 -0.19 18.13 -5.31
N VAL A 49 -0.13 19.30 -4.69
CA VAL A 49 0.40 19.46 -3.32
C VAL A 49 -0.70 19.24 -2.27
N ALA A 50 -0.32 18.77 -1.09
CA ALA A 50 -1.23 18.67 0.05
C ALA A 50 -1.27 20.03 0.79
N ASP A 51 -2.04 20.97 0.27
CA ASP A 51 -2.16 22.35 0.75
C ASP A 51 -3.20 22.55 1.87
N GLY A 52 -4.01 21.51 2.13
CA GLY A 52 -5.10 21.56 3.11
C GLY A 52 -6.35 22.30 2.61
N ILE A 53 -6.49 22.53 1.30
CA ILE A 53 -7.66 23.16 0.69
C ILE A 53 -8.37 22.16 -0.22
N PHE A 54 -9.59 21.77 0.12
CA PHE A 54 -10.39 20.85 -0.70
C PHE A 54 -10.94 21.57 -1.93
N GLY A 55 -10.10 21.70 -2.95
CA GLY A 55 -10.43 22.31 -4.23
C GLY A 55 -11.01 21.32 -5.25
N ALA A 56 -11.19 21.78 -6.50
CA ALA A 56 -11.72 20.96 -7.60
C ALA A 56 -10.85 19.74 -7.92
N LYS A 57 -9.51 19.86 -7.85
CA LYS A 57 -8.60 18.74 -8.09
C LYS A 57 -8.73 17.65 -7.02
N THR A 58 -8.85 18.07 -5.75
CA THR A 58 -9.06 17.13 -4.63
C THR A 58 -10.41 16.41 -4.79
N GLU A 59 -11.49 17.13 -5.11
CA GLU A 59 -12.81 16.55 -5.38
C GLU A 59 -12.74 15.53 -6.52
N ALA A 60 -12.12 15.87 -7.64
CA ALA A 60 -11.96 14.97 -8.77
C ALA A 60 -11.15 13.71 -8.40
N ALA A 61 -10.11 13.84 -7.55
CA ALA A 61 -9.34 12.72 -7.03
C ALA A 61 -10.18 11.83 -6.13
N VAL A 62 -10.99 12.39 -5.24
CA VAL A 62 -11.92 11.66 -4.37
C VAL A 62 -12.94 10.89 -5.21
N ARG A 63 -13.58 11.51 -6.20
CA ARG A 63 -14.54 10.83 -7.09
C ARG A 63 -13.89 9.65 -7.83
N ARG A 64 -12.66 9.83 -8.36
CA ARG A 64 -11.92 8.73 -9.00
C ARG A 64 -11.61 7.60 -8.02
N TYR A 65 -11.19 7.94 -6.80
CA TYR A 65 -10.94 6.96 -5.74
C TYR A 65 -12.20 6.17 -5.41
N GLN A 66 -13.31 6.86 -5.16
CA GLN A 66 -14.60 6.27 -4.84
C GLN A 66 -15.09 5.32 -5.94
N SER A 67 -15.10 5.78 -7.19
CA SER A 67 -15.51 4.98 -8.35
C SER A 67 -14.70 3.70 -8.48
N ARG A 68 -13.37 3.77 -8.38
CA ARG A 68 -12.49 2.60 -8.49
C ARG A 68 -12.62 1.63 -7.31
N ASN A 69 -13.18 2.08 -6.22
CA ASN A 69 -13.32 1.30 -4.98
C ASN A 69 -14.76 0.85 -4.70
N GLY A 70 -15.68 0.99 -5.67
CA GLY A 70 -17.07 0.57 -5.51
C GLY A 70 -17.86 1.40 -4.49
N LEU A 71 -17.46 2.66 -4.28
CA LEU A 71 -18.16 3.62 -3.43
C LEU A 71 -18.99 4.58 -4.29
N ALA A 72 -20.00 5.21 -3.68
CA ALA A 72 -20.71 6.32 -4.32
C ALA A 72 -19.71 7.43 -4.67
N ALA A 73 -19.59 7.77 -5.97
CA ALA A 73 -18.62 8.75 -6.47
C ALA A 73 -19.16 10.18 -6.33
N ASP A 74 -19.57 10.56 -5.12
CA ASP A 74 -20.18 11.86 -4.79
C ASP A 74 -19.16 12.99 -4.53
N GLY A 75 -17.88 12.65 -4.40
CA GLY A 75 -16.80 13.59 -4.08
C GLY A 75 -16.78 14.02 -2.62
N ILE A 76 -17.54 13.36 -1.74
CA ILE A 76 -17.62 13.64 -0.30
C ILE A 76 -16.90 12.54 0.49
N VAL A 77 -15.98 12.92 1.38
CA VAL A 77 -15.26 11.97 2.22
C VAL A 77 -16.00 11.82 3.54
N GLY A 78 -16.93 10.87 3.55
CA GLY A 78 -17.62 10.39 4.75
C GLY A 78 -16.89 9.20 5.38
N ALA A 79 -17.53 8.57 6.36
CA ALA A 79 -16.97 7.46 7.14
C ALA A 79 -16.51 6.28 6.26
N GLN A 80 -17.33 5.88 5.28
CA GLN A 80 -17.00 4.75 4.39
C GLN A 80 -15.77 5.04 3.52
N THR A 81 -15.71 6.22 2.88
CA THR A 81 -14.58 6.63 2.05
C THR A 81 -13.31 6.72 2.89
N ARG A 82 -13.41 7.30 4.09
CA ARG A 82 -12.28 7.44 5.02
C ARG A 82 -11.77 6.08 5.47
N ALA A 83 -12.64 5.18 5.91
CA ALA A 83 -12.27 3.85 6.37
C ALA A 83 -11.55 3.04 5.27
N LYS A 84 -12.08 3.06 4.05
CA LYS A 84 -11.49 2.34 2.92
C LYS A 84 -10.14 2.93 2.53
N LEU A 85 -10.02 4.26 2.49
CA LEU A 85 -8.77 4.97 2.20
C LEU A 85 -7.69 4.64 3.25
N THR A 86 -8.05 4.69 4.53
CA THR A 86 -7.13 4.33 5.62
C THR A 86 -6.67 2.89 5.51
N LYS A 87 -7.60 1.95 5.26
CA LYS A 87 -7.25 0.53 5.08
C LYS A 87 -6.27 0.32 3.93
N GLU A 88 -6.45 1.00 2.80
CA GLU A 88 -5.57 0.88 1.63
C GLU A 88 -4.17 1.46 1.92
N VAL A 89 -4.09 2.61 2.61
CA VAL A 89 -2.82 3.21 3.03
C VAL A 89 -2.07 2.30 4.01
N LEU A 90 -2.77 1.72 5.00
CA LEU A 90 -2.15 0.79 5.96
C LEU A 90 -1.64 -0.48 5.27
N LEU A 91 -2.40 -1.04 4.34
CA LEU A 91 -1.99 -2.20 3.55
C LEU A 91 -0.72 -1.91 2.74
N LEU A 92 -0.69 -0.74 2.08
CA LEU A 92 0.48 -0.33 1.30
C LEU A 92 1.71 -0.12 2.19
N ASN A 93 1.56 0.54 3.34
CA ASN A 93 2.64 0.69 4.31
C ASN A 93 3.15 -0.67 4.78
N GLN A 94 2.27 -1.62 5.10
CA GLN A 94 2.65 -2.97 5.50
C GLN A 94 3.51 -3.66 4.43
N ILE A 95 3.13 -3.57 3.15
CA ILE A 95 3.92 -4.13 2.04
C ILE A 95 5.30 -3.49 1.99
N LEU A 96 5.38 -2.15 1.99
CA LEU A 96 6.65 -1.44 1.82
C LEU A 96 7.57 -1.60 3.02
N ASP A 97 7.05 -1.58 4.24
CA ASP A 97 7.83 -1.75 5.47
C ASP A 97 8.30 -3.20 5.62
N THR A 98 7.45 -4.18 5.29
CA THR A 98 7.86 -5.59 5.20
C THR A 98 8.99 -5.76 4.19
N ALA A 99 8.87 -5.18 3.01
CA ALA A 99 9.92 -5.27 2.00
C ALA A 99 11.25 -4.68 2.50
N ARG A 100 11.21 -3.49 3.11
CA ARG A 100 12.40 -2.80 3.64
C ARG A 100 13.06 -3.54 4.81
N SER A 101 12.28 -4.24 5.64
CA SER A 101 12.82 -4.98 6.79
C SER A 101 13.77 -6.11 6.39
N TYR A 102 13.77 -6.53 5.13
CA TYR A 102 14.67 -7.56 4.58
C TYR A 102 15.84 -7.00 3.77
N LEU A 103 16.08 -5.70 3.78
CA LEU A 103 17.29 -5.12 3.16
C LEU A 103 18.55 -5.78 3.70
N GLY A 104 19.46 -6.14 2.79
CA GLY A 104 20.71 -6.81 3.12
C GLY A 104 20.61 -8.33 3.29
N LEU A 105 19.41 -8.93 3.25
CA LEU A 105 19.27 -10.40 3.30
C LEU A 105 19.81 -11.02 2.02
N ALA A 106 20.57 -12.12 2.17
CA ALA A 106 21.23 -12.80 1.05
C ALA A 106 20.22 -13.33 0.02
N TYR A 107 20.60 -13.27 -1.26
CA TYR A 107 19.89 -13.97 -2.32
C TYR A 107 20.08 -15.49 -2.17
N GLN A 108 19.01 -16.22 -2.41
CA GLN A 108 19.02 -17.68 -2.49
C GLN A 108 18.18 -18.13 -3.69
N SER A 109 18.76 -18.88 -4.61
CA SER A 109 18.01 -19.46 -5.73
C SER A 109 16.89 -20.37 -5.21
N GLY A 110 15.65 -20.15 -5.67
CA GLY A 110 14.48 -20.86 -5.17
C GLY A 110 14.02 -20.47 -3.77
N GLY A 111 14.70 -19.52 -3.11
CA GLY A 111 14.41 -19.09 -1.74
C GLY A 111 13.08 -18.34 -1.62
N THR A 112 12.34 -18.63 -0.54
CA THR A 112 10.98 -18.11 -0.28
C THR A 112 10.79 -17.63 1.14
N SER A 113 11.83 -17.62 1.97
CA SER A 113 11.71 -17.29 3.39
C SER A 113 12.93 -16.52 3.90
N PRO A 114 12.79 -15.75 4.99
CA PRO A 114 13.92 -15.07 5.62
C PRO A 114 15.00 -16.02 6.13
N GLN A 115 14.64 -17.24 6.50
CA GLN A 115 15.56 -18.25 7.04
C GLN A 115 16.48 -18.83 5.98
N THR A 116 15.99 -18.98 4.77
CA THR A 116 16.74 -19.56 3.65
C THR A 116 17.30 -18.53 2.68
N GLY A 117 16.83 -17.26 2.74
CA GLY A 117 17.04 -16.25 1.73
C GLY A 117 15.93 -16.24 0.69
N PHE A 118 15.99 -15.30 -0.23
CA PHE A 118 14.98 -15.11 -1.27
C PHE A 118 15.59 -15.09 -2.67
N ASP A 119 14.88 -15.68 -3.64
CA ASP A 119 15.04 -15.21 -5.04
C ASP A 119 14.09 -14.02 -5.31
N CYS A 120 14.11 -13.47 -6.51
CA CYS A 120 13.35 -12.27 -6.85
C CYS A 120 11.84 -12.43 -6.64
N SER A 121 11.27 -13.50 -7.15
CA SER A 121 9.82 -13.77 -7.08
C SER A 121 9.38 -14.37 -5.74
N GLY A 122 10.24 -15.10 -5.06
CA GLY A 122 10.01 -15.56 -3.68
C GLY A 122 9.99 -14.40 -2.70
N PHE A 123 10.84 -13.39 -2.89
CA PHE A 123 10.82 -12.16 -2.11
C PHE A 123 9.48 -11.41 -2.27
N THR A 124 9.08 -11.14 -3.50
CA THR A 124 7.81 -10.45 -3.75
C THR A 124 6.62 -11.26 -3.24
N GLN A 125 6.58 -12.58 -3.50
CA GLN A 125 5.53 -13.46 -3.00
C GLN A 125 5.43 -13.41 -1.48
N TYR A 126 6.55 -13.52 -0.78
CA TYR A 126 6.59 -13.48 0.67
C TYR A 126 6.07 -12.14 1.22
N VAL A 127 6.53 -11.02 0.66
CA VAL A 127 6.12 -9.67 1.10
C VAL A 127 4.62 -9.47 0.93
N PHE A 128 4.05 -9.84 -0.21
CA PHE A 128 2.61 -9.73 -0.46
C PHE A 128 1.80 -10.68 0.43
N ALA A 129 2.28 -11.91 0.66
CA ALA A 129 1.63 -12.86 1.56
C ALA A 129 1.55 -12.34 3.01
N ARG A 130 2.59 -11.62 3.50
CA ARG A 130 2.56 -10.95 4.81
C ARG A 130 1.50 -9.86 4.91
N ALA A 131 1.07 -9.31 3.80
CA ALA A 131 -0.03 -8.35 3.69
C ALA A 131 -1.38 -9.02 3.34
N GLY A 132 -1.46 -10.36 3.38
CA GLY A 132 -2.68 -11.12 3.09
C GLY A 132 -3.01 -11.21 1.60
N ILE A 133 -2.05 -10.93 0.72
CA ILE A 133 -2.23 -10.98 -0.74
C ILE A 133 -1.47 -12.17 -1.31
N SER A 134 -2.19 -13.11 -1.94
CA SER A 134 -1.58 -14.24 -2.64
C SER A 134 -1.20 -13.84 -4.06
N ILE A 135 0.06 -14.09 -4.44
CA ILE A 135 0.55 -13.89 -5.81
C ILE A 135 1.30 -15.16 -6.27
N PRO A 136 1.43 -15.41 -7.59
CA PRO A 136 2.13 -16.57 -8.12
C PRO A 136 3.58 -16.67 -7.64
N ARG A 137 4.14 -17.90 -7.65
CA ARG A 137 5.53 -18.14 -7.23
C ARG A 137 6.57 -17.63 -8.23
N VAL A 138 6.31 -17.76 -9.51
CA VAL A 138 7.30 -17.52 -10.57
C VAL A 138 7.15 -16.12 -11.14
N SER A 139 8.26 -15.45 -11.43
CA SER A 139 8.27 -14.05 -11.94
C SER A 139 7.43 -13.85 -13.20
N ARG A 140 7.44 -14.81 -14.13
CA ARG A 140 6.65 -14.77 -15.36
C ARG A 140 5.15 -14.81 -15.07
N ASP A 141 4.74 -15.64 -14.11
CA ASP A 141 3.33 -15.78 -13.74
C ASP A 141 2.88 -14.55 -12.94
N GLN A 142 3.75 -13.99 -12.10
CA GLN A 142 3.50 -12.71 -11.42
C GLN A 142 3.29 -11.58 -12.43
N ALA A 143 4.06 -11.56 -13.52
CA ALA A 143 3.92 -10.57 -14.59
C ALA A 143 2.63 -10.71 -15.41
N SER A 144 1.96 -11.85 -15.31
CA SER A 144 0.67 -12.13 -16.00
C SER A 144 -0.53 -11.98 -15.07
N ALA A 145 -0.30 -11.93 -13.74
CA ALA A 145 -1.34 -11.83 -12.73
C ALA A 145 -1.60 -10.37 -12.31
N GLY A 146 -2.67 -10.16 -11.53
CA GLY A 146 -3.07 -8.82 -11.07
C GLY A 146 -3.57 -7.91 -12.20
N VAL A 147 -3.65 -6.63 -11.92
CA VAL A 147 -4.10 -5.61 -12.89
C VAL A 147 -2.89 -5.00 -13.59
N ALA A 148 -2.92 -4.97 -14.92
CA ALA A 148 -1.91 -4.27 -15.71
C ALA A 148 -1.98 -2.75 -15.45
N VAL A 149 -0.82 -2.12 -15.25
CA VAL A 149 -0.70 -0.69 -14.94
C VAL A 149 0.15 -0.02 -16.01
N PRO A 150 -0.33 1.05 -16.66
CA PRO A 150 0.52 1.85 -17.54
C PRO A 150 1.58 2.61 -16.73
N TYR A 151 2.74 2.87 -17.31
CA TYR A 151 3.86 3.56 -16.64
C TYR A 151 3.45 4.89 -15.99
N SER A 152 2.60 5.65 -16.65
CA SER A 152 2.08 6.94 -16.15
C SER A 152 1.23 6.83 -14.86
N GLN A 153 0.84 5.60 -14.49
CA GLN A 153 0.05 5.32 -13.28
C GLN A 153 0.83 4.46 -12.26
N LEU A 154 2.15 4.31 -12.46
CA LEU A 154 3.03 3.59 -11.54
C LEU A 154 3.01 4.27 -10.15
N ARG A 155 2.76 3.48 -9.10
CA ARG A 155 2.73 3.96 -7.72
C ARG A 155 3.42 2.99 -6.76
N PRO A 156 3.84 3.44 -5.57
CA PRO A 156 4.43 2.54 -4.57
C PRO A 156 3.55 1.30 -4.32
N GLY A 157 4.19 0.15 -4.13
CA GLY A 157 3.53 -1.15 -3.96
C GLY A 157 3.17 -1.87 -5.26
N ASP A 158 3.34 -1.26 -6.43
CA ASP A 158 3.22 -1.98 -7.69
C ASP A 158 4.40 -2.94 -7.88
N LEU A 159 4.12 -4.10 -8.45
CA LEU A 159 5.15 -5.03 -8.91
C LEU A 159 5.71 -4.54 -10.24
N VAL A 160 7.02 -4.41 -10.32
CA VAL A 160 7.75 -4.07 -11.54
C VAL A 160 8.45 -5.32 -12.07
N CYS A 161 8.25 -5.60 -13.35
CA CYS A 161 8.72 -6.81 -14.02
C CYS A 161 9.70 -6.45 -15.12
N PHE A 162 10.80 -7.19 -15.23
CA PHE A 162 11.92 -6.86 -16.09
C PHE A 162 12.28 -8.00 -17.03
N ASN A 163 12.92 -7.61 -18.14
CA ASN A 163 13.38 -8.46 -19.23
C ASN A 163 12.24 -9.01 -20.11
N SER A 164 12.58 -9.44 -21.32
CA SER A 164 11.66 -10.08 -22.26
C SER A 164 12.30 -11.37 -22.81
N PRO A 165 11.81 -12.56 -22.44
CA PRO A 165 10.71 -12.86 -21.52
C PRO A 165 11.02 -12.46 -20.08
N VAL A 166 9.96 -12.16 -19.27
CA VAL A 166 10.15 -11.72 -17.88
C VAL A 166 10.89 -12.77 -17.07
N SER A 167 12.00 -12.36 -16.47
CA SER A 167 12.86 -13.21 -15.63
C SER A 167 13.18 -12.59 -14.28
N HIS A 168 12.78 -11.34 -14.04
CA HIS A 168 13.03 -10.64 -12.78
C HIS A 168 11.87 -9.75 -12.38
N VAL A 169 11.69 -9.58 -11.06
CA VAL A 169 10.62 -8.76 -10.45
C VAL A 169 11.11 -8.04 -9.20
N GLY A 170 10.43 -6.95 -8.86
CA GLY A 170 10.63 -6.20 -7.62
C GLY A 170 9.38 -5.40 -7.26
N ILE A 171 9.43 -4.72 -6.11
CA ILE A 171 8.35 -3.88 -5.59
C ILE A 171 8.75 -2.42 -5.72
N TYR A 172 7.94 -1.63 -6.42
CA TYR A 172 8.20 -0.22 -6.60
C TYR A 172 8.01 0.55 -5.29
N LEU A 173 8.94 1.43 -4.96
CA LEU A 173 8.95 2.22 -3.71
C LEU A 173 8.52 3.67 -3.90
N GLY A 174 8.37 4.11 -5.16
CA GLY A 174 8.25 5.53 -5.51
C GLY A 174 9.60 6.17 -5.86
N GLY A 175 9.55 7.38 -6.39
CA GLY A 175 10.76 8.15 -6.71
C GLY A 175 11.73 7.46 -7.68
N GLY A 176 11.22 6.65 -8.61
CA GLY A 176 12.03 5.92 -9.57
C GLY A 176 12.83 4.76 -8.97
N LYS A 177 12.50 4.28 -7.77
CA LYS A 177 13.23 3.22 -7.04
C LYS A 177 12.34 2.01 -6.78
N PHE A 178 12.97 0.82 -6.77
CA PHE A 178 12.30 -0.42 -6.40
C PHE A 178 13.22 -1.28 -5.52
N ILE A 179 12.62 -2.17 -4.73
CA ILE A 179 13.31 -3.14 -3.88
C ILE A 179 13.16 -4.53 -4.46
N HIS A 180 14.24 -5.31 -4.46
CA HIS A 180 14.28 -6.65 -5.02
C HIS A 180 15.36 -7.52 -4.40
N SER A 181 15.26 -8.84 -4.58
CA SER A 181 16.34 -9.80 -4.37
C SER A 181 16.97 -10.13 -5.73
N PRO A 182 18.19 -9.67 -6.05
CA PRO A 182 18.63 -9.57 -7.46
C PRO A 182 19.15 -10.88 -8.08
N LYS A 183 20.23 -11.46 -7.56
CA LYS A 183 20.92 -12.62 -8.14
C LYS A 183 21.85 -13.31 -7.13
N PRO A 184 22.35 -14.51 -7.41
CA PRO A 184 23.36 -15.19 -6.59
C PRO A 184 24.57 -14.31 -6.26
N GLY A 185 24.99 -14.36 -4.98
CA GLY A 185 26.10 -13.55 -4.47
C GLY A 185 25.71 -12.13 -4.06
N ASP A 186 24.50 -11.70 -4.34
CA ASP A 186 23.96 -10.37 -3.99
C ASP A 186 22.97 -10.46 -2.80
N ARG A 187 22.39 -9.33 -2.45
CA ARG A 187 21.48 -9.19 -1.31
C ARG A 187 20.26 -8.38 -1.71
N VAL A 188 19.16 -8.50 -0.96
CA VAL A 188 18.00 -7.61 -1.10
C VAL A 188 18.45 -6.17 -1.00
N LYS A 189 18.15 -5.39 -2.02
CA LYS A 189 18.58 -4.00 -2.15
C LYS A 189 17.57 -3.13 -2.89
N ILE A 190 17.80 -1.83 -2.82
CA ILE A 190 17.06 -0.83 -3.59
C ILE A 190 17.88 -0.46 -4.82
N THR A 191 17.23 -0.45 -5.98
CA THR A 191 17.81 -0.09 -7.27
C THR A 191 16.96 0.98 -7.96
N GLU A 192 17.55 1.86 -8.75
CA GLU A 192 16.80 2.81 -9.56
C GLU A 192 16.24 2.10 -10.80
N LEU A 193 14.98 2.39 -11.09
CA LEU A 193 14.21 1.76 -12.18
C LEU A 193 14.87 1.96 -13.55
N LYS A 194 15.54 3.10 -13.75
CA LYS A 194 16.22 3.46 -15.01
C LYS A 194 17.37 2.51 -15.39
N TYR A 195 17.88 1.70 -14.45
CA TYR A 195 18.97 0.75 -14.73
C TYR A 195 18.46 -0.64 -15.15
N MET A 196 17.15 -0.81 -15.29
CA MET A 196 16.54 -2.10 -15.59
C MET A 196 15.59 -1.97 -16.79
N ASP A 197 15.54 -3.02 -17.61
CA ASP A 197 14.63 -3.10 -18.76
C ASP A 197 13.21 -3.47 -18.29
N LEU A 198 12.41 -2.44 -18.00
CA LEU A 198 11.05 -2.56 -17.50
C LEU A 198 10.12 -3.04 -18.60
N THR A 199 9.51 -4.21 -18.41
CA THR A 199 8.62 -4.86 -19.40
C THR A 199 7.16 -4.76 -19.00
N ALA A 200 6.83 -4.92 -17.71
CA ALA A 200 5.45 -4.87 -17.24
C ALA A 200 5.35 -4.31 -15.82
N ILE A 201 4.18 -3.77 -15.52
CA ILE A 201 3.81 -3.31 -14.17
C ILE A 201 2.50 -3.99 -13.79
N ARG A 202 2.43 -4.55 -12.59
CA ARG A 202 1.26 -5.24 -12.06
C ARG A 202 0.86 -4.70 -10.70
N ARG A 203 -0.44 -4.53 -10.48
CA ARG A 203 -1.00 -4.08 -9.21
C ARG A 203 -1.85 -5.17 -8.61
N PHE A 204 -1.57 -5.46 -7.34
CA PHE A 204 -2.31 -6.45 -6.53
C PHE A 204 -3.09 -5.80 -5.39
N THR A 205 -2.87 -4.50 -5.12
CA THR A 205 -3.57 -3.72 -4.08
C THR A 205 -4.76 -2.96 -4.67
N GLY A 206 -5.88 -2.87 -3.91
CA GLY A 206 -7.06 -2.13 -4.39
C GLY A 206 -7.84 -2.83 -5.52
N VAL A 207 -7.51 -4.10 -5.80
CA VAL A 207 -8.32 -4.96 -6.66
C VAL A 207 -9.31 -5.69 -5.76
N LEU A 208 -10.60 -5.49 -5.99
CA LEU A 208 -11.60 -6.40 -5.44
C LEU A 208 -11.36 -7.74 -6.14
N VAL A 209 -10.67 -8.67 -5.44
CA VAL A 209 -10.69 -10.06 -5.84
C VAL A 209 -12.09 -10.53 -5.48
N GLY A 210 -12.96 -10.61 -6.50
CA GLY A 210 -14.27 -11.25 -6.41
C GLY A 210 -14.13 -12.75 -6.23
#